data_416ba40d464ab6d554cefb4d2639783f
#
_entry.id   416ba40d464ab6d554cefb4d2639783f
#
_cell.length_a   1.000
_cell.length_b   1.000
_cell.length_c   1.000
_cell.angle_alpha   90.00
_cell.angle_beta   90.00
_cell.angle_gamma   90.00
#
_symmetry.space_group_name_H-M   'P 1'
#
loop_
_entity.id
_entity.type
_entity.pdbx_description
1 polymer ?
#
loop_
_entity_poly.entity_id
_entity_poly.type
_entity_poly.pdbx_seq_one_letter_code
_entity_poly.pdbx_strand_id
1 'polypeptide(L)'
;MLNEIYGPLKSGTDIRGTAVSGVPDEPVNLTDEILCSISYGFAAWLYENVAPQNGETFTVAVGHDSRVSAERIKAAILPPLIDSCINIKDCGLSSTPAMFMTTVDFECDASIEITASHHPWNKNGLKFFIKKGGLEAADIESILTKAQNGVRPDLPDDMPKGTVTCENYMNNYAAMLREKICVGVNSDDYSRPLRGFKIVVDAGNGVGGFYADKVLAPLGADITGSQFLEPDGMFPNHIPNPENKEAMDSVSRAVLENNADLGIIFDTDVDRAACVAADGKEINRNSLIALASVIALEDNEGGTIVTDSVTSSGLHDFIENVLGGKHHRFKRGYKNVINEAKRLNLEECRNTPLAIETSGHAAMRENYFLDDGAYLITRIIIKAATLAREGKTLDSLIEALVMPAEAEEYRIKILTKDFREYGNRVISDLQQYISGREDYVIASDNYEGIRAAHIPSDGWFLLRLSVHDPILPLNIESNKEGGVQTILSDVKEFLKNYDELDLSALK
;
A
#
# COMPACT_ATOMS: atom_id res chain seq x y z
N MET A 1 3.98 -8.60 26.84
CA MET A 1 4.91 -8.84 25.71
C MET A 1 4.50 -10.14 25.00
N LEU A 2 4.50 -10.13 23.69
CA LEU A 2 4.31 -11.32 22.88
C LEU A 2 5.51 -12.26 23.02
N ASN A 3 5.24 -13.57 23.05
CA ASN A 3 6.27 -14.60 23.15
C ASN A 3 6.93 -14.90 21.78
N GLU A 4 7.84 -15.88 21.75
CA GLU A 4 8.60 -16.29 20.56
C GLU A 4 7.71 -16.84 19.42
N ILE A 5 6.47 -17.25 19.70
CA ILE A 5 5.53 -17.78 18.71
C ILE A 5 4.74 -16.65 18.05
N TYR A 6 4.15 -15.75 18.86
CA TYR A 6 3.25 -14.71 18.36
C TYR A 6 3.96 -13.41 18.02
N GLY A 7 5.11 -13.12 18.65
CA GLY A 7 5.90 -11.92 18.38
C GLY A 7 6.29 -11.76 16.91
N PRO A 8 6.84 -12.79 16.25
CA PRO A 8 7.23 -12.74 14.84
C PRO A 8 6.05 -12.58 13.85
N LEU A 9 4.82 -12.84 14.29
CA LEU A 9 3.62 -12.70 13.46
C LEU A 9 3.10 -11.27 13.38
N LYS A 10 3.51 -10.38 14.30
CA LYS A 10 3.12 -8.97 14.27
C LYS A 10 3.92 -8.23 13.18
N SER A 11 3.24 -7.82 12.12
CA SER A 11 3.82 -7.09 10.99
C SER A 11 3.11 -5.74 10.81
N GLY A 12 3.53 -4.73 11.59
CA GLY A 12 2.88 -3.42 11.56
C GLY A 12 1.42 -3.50 12.03
N THR A 13 0.51 -3.24 11.13
CA THR A 13 -0.95 -3.25 11.32
C THR A 13 -1.61 -4.54 10.82
N ASP A 14 -0.79 -5.54 10.45
CA ASP A 14 -1.23 -6.84 9.93
C ASP A 14 -0.65 -7.99 10.76
N ILE A 15 -1.21 -9.17 10.57
CA ILE A 15 -0.60 -10.43 11.01
C ILE A 15 0.00 -11.09 9.77
N ARG A 16 1.29 -11.44 9.78
CA ARG A 16 1.97 -12.09 8.66
C ARG A 16 2.90 -13.19 9.14
N GLY A 17 3.04 -14.24 8.33
CA GLY A 17 3.96 -15.33 8.63
C GLY A 17 4.23 -16.24 7.44
N THR A 18 5.03 -17.27 7.67
CA THR A 18 5.26 -18.37 6.72
C THR A 18 4.09 -19.33 6.81
N ALA A 19 3.36 -19.47 5.71
CA ALA A 19 2.15 -20.31 5.63
C ALA A 19 2.40 -21.62 4.87
N VAL A 20 3.42 -21.66 3.99
CA VAL A 20 3.75 -22.83 3.17
C VAL A 20 5.22 -23.19 3.37
N SER A 21 5.51 -24.48 3.51
CA SER A 21 6.89 -24.99 3.59
C SER A 21 7.56 -25.03 2.22
N GLY A 22 8.87 -25.10 2.19
CA GLY A 22 9.65 -25.29 0.97
C GLY A 22 10.75 -24.25 0.74
N VAL A 23 10.81 -23.21 1.56
CA VAL A 23 11.91 -22.26 1.56
C VAL A 23 12.86 -22.60 2.70
N PRO A 24 14.18 -22.78 2.44
CA PRO A 24 15.17 -23.07 3.48
C PRO A 24 15.17 -22.01 4.58
N ASP A 25 15.33 -22.44 5.82
CA ASP A 25 15.39 -21.58 7.02
C ASP A 25 14.11 -20.73 7.29
N GLU A 26 13.01 -21.03 6.60
CA GLU A 26 11.71 -20.40 6.82
C GLU A 26 10.65 -21.44 7.25
N PRO A 27 10.65 -21.90 8.50
CA PRO A 27 9.64 -22.85 8.98
C PRO A 27 8.25 -22.21 8.98
N VAL A 28 7.22 -23.04 8.74
CA VAL A 28 5.82 -22.59 8.84
C VAL A 28 5.53 -22.17 10.28
N ASN A 29 5.07 -20.94 10.45
CA ASN A 29 4.67 -20.34 11.73
C ASN A 29 3.23 -19.85 11.74
N LEU A 30 2.54 -19.83 10.59
CA LEU A 30 1.08 -19.68 10.47
C LEU A 30 0.43 -21.08 10.37
N THR A 31 0.47 -21.84 11.48
CA THR A 31 -0.17 -23.16 11.57
C THR A 31 -1.67 -23.00 11.84
N ASP A 32 -2.44 -24.09 11.64
CA ASP A 32 -3.89 -24.07 11.85
C ASP A 32 -4.24 -23.80 13.33
N GLU A 33 -3.45 -24.32 14.28
CA GLU A 33 -3.64 -24.05 15.71
C GLU A 33 -3.42 -22.59 16.06
N ILE A 34 -2.39 -21.96 15.48
CA ILE A 34 -2.08 -20.53 15.69
C ILE A 34 -3.19 -19.67 15.07
N LEU A 35 -3.63 -19.98 13.85
CA LEU A 35 -4.73 -19.29 13.17
C LEU A 35 -6.04 -19.42 13.95
N CYS A 36 -6.36 -20.60 14.46
CA CYS A 36 -7.50 -20.83 15.34
C CYS A 36 -7.44 -19.92 16.59
N SER A 37 -6.28 -19.86 17.25
CA SER A 37 -6.07 -19.01 18.43
C SER A 37 -6.18 -17.52 18.11
N ILE A 38 -5.64 -17.08 16.97
CA ILE A 38 -5.75 -15.70 16.49
C ILE A 38 -7.22 -15.34 16.24
N SER A 39 -8.01 -16.25 15.67
CA SER A 39 -9.42 -16.01 15.37
C SER A 39 -10.25 -15.85 16.64
N TYR A 40 -10.00 -16.64 17.69
CA TYR A 40 -10.62 -16.41 19.00
C TYR A 40 -10.16 -15.09 19.61
N GLY A 41 -8.86 -14.76 19.49
CA GLY A 41 -8.31 -13.48 19.95
C GLY A 41 -8.95 -12.28 19.25
N PHE A 42 -9.18 -12.39 17.93
CA PHE A 42 -9.88 -11.37 17.16
C PHE A 42 -11.36 -11.28 17.57
N ALA A 43 -12.05 -12.40 17.72
CA ALA A 43 -13.44 -12.41 18.20
C ALA A 43 -13.54 -11.70 19.56
N ALA A 44 -12.69 -12.04 20.52
CA ALA A 44 -12.68 -11.38 21.83
C ALA A 44 -12.37 -9.88 21.72
N TRP A 45 -11.43 -9.48 20.85
CA TRP A 45 -11.15 -8.07 20.58
C TRP A 45 -12.36 -7.36 19.97
N LEU A 46 -13.05 -8.00 19.03
CA LEU A 46 -14.23 -7.43 18.35
C LEU A 46 -15.35 -7.13 19.33
N TYR A 47 -15.69 -8.09 20.21
CA TYR A 47 -16.71 -7.92 21.25
C TYR A 47 -16.39 -6.82 22.26
N GLU A 48 -15.09 -6.55 22.52
CA GLU A 48 -14.66 -5.52 23.45
C GLU A 48 -14.62 -4.10 22.84
N ASN A 49 -14.37 -3.99 21.53
CA ASN A 49 -14.00 -2.73 20.90
C ASN A 49 -14.98 -2.19 19.85
N VAL A 50 -15.91 -3.04 19.38
CA VAL A 50 -16.86 -2.70 18.34
C VAL A 50 -18.27 -2.96 18.84
N ALA A 51 -19.20 -2.07 18.52
CA ALA A 51 -20.62 -2.31 18.71
C ALA A 51 -21.21 -2.87 17.41
N PRO A 52 -22.04 -3.92 17.46
CA PRO A 52 -22.65 -4.46 16.25
C PRO A 52 -23.54 -3.40 15.56
N GLN A 53 -23.47 -3.33 14.24
CA GLN A 53 -24.19 -2.33 13.45
C GLN A 53 -25.68 -2.69 13.31
N ASN A 54 -25.99 -4.00 13.17
CA ASN A 54 -27.32 -4.51 12.87
C ASN A 54 -27.74 -5.60 13.88
N GLY A 55 -28.16 -5.21 15.06
CA GLY A 55 -28.69 -6.13 16.06
C GLY A 55 -27.71 -6.53 17.16
N GLU A 56 -27.86 -7.75 17.71
CA GLU A 56 -27.05 -8.27 18.83
C GLU A 56 -25.91 -9.17 18.37
N THR A 57 -25.89 -9.56 17.08
CA THR A 57 -24.94 -10.54 16.53
C THR A 57 -24.00 -9.87 15.54
N PHE A 58 -22.70 -10.10 15.69
CA PHE A 58 -21.70 -9.58 14.75
C PHE A 58 -21.77 -10.30 13.39
N THR A 59 -21.47 -9.54 12.35
CA THR A 59 -21.26 -10.04 10.99
C THR A 59 -19.87 -9.64 10.50
N VAL A 60 -19.06 -10.62 10.09
CA VAL A 60 -17.70 -10.43 9.59
C VAL A 60 -17.61 -10.95 8.16
N ALA A 61 -17.13 -10.11 7.24
CA ALA A 61 -16.80 -10.56 5.89
C ALA A 61 -15.39 -11.16 5.88
N VAL A 62 -15.19 -12.24 5.13
CA VAL A 62 -13.89 -12.91 4.96
C VAL A 62 -13.62 -13.11 3.48
N GLY A 63 -12.52 -12.57 3.01
CA GLY A 63 -12.02 -12.73 1.65
C GLY A 63 -10.56 -13.16 1.63
N HIS A 64 -10.03 -13.43 0.44
CA HIS A 64 -8.65 -13.81 0.27
C HIS A 64 -8.10 -13.44 -1.11
N ASP A 65 -6.80 -13.23 -1.19
CA ASP A 65 -6.06 -13.07 -2.44
C ASP A 65 -5.80 -14.43 -3.15
N SER A 66 -4.97 -14.42 -4.19
CA SER A 66 -4.67 -15.60 -5.02
C SER A 66 -3.73 -16.62 -4.37
N ARG A 67 -3.19 -16.39 -3.16
CA ARG A 67 -2.14 -17.21 -2.54
C ARG A 67 -2.57 -18.64 -2.31
N VAL A 68 -1.67 -19.59 -2.57
CA VAL A 68 -1.93 -21.05 -2.49
C VAL A 68 -2.40 -21.53 -1.11
N SER A 69 -2.07 -20.79 -0.04
CA SER A 69 -2.49 -21.12 1.33
C SER A 69 -3.81 -20.50 1.77
N ALA A 70 -4.46 -19.69 0.93
CA ALA A 70 -5.63 -18.91 1.29
C ALA A 70 -6.80 -19.77 1.79
N GLU A 71 -7.17 -20.82 1.05
CA GLU A 71 -8.27 -21.70 1.43
C GLU A 71 -7.98 -22.49 2.73
N ARG A 72 -6.73 -22.90 2.96
CA ARG A 72 -6.34 -23.56 4.22
C ARG A 72 -6.49 -22.58 5.39
N ILE A 73 -6.03 -21.36 5.23
CA ILE A 73 -6.13 -20.33 6.28
C ILE A 73 -7.60 -20.01 6.55
N LYS A 74 -8.41 -19.83 5.50
CA LYS A 74 -9.86 -19.63 5.63
C LYS A 74 -10.51 -20.75 6.41
N ALA A 75 -10.22 -22.02 6.08
CA ALA A 75 -10.75 -23.18 6.79
C ALA A 75 -10.34 -23.22 8.27
N ALA A 76 -9.17 -22.67 8.63
CA ALA A 76 -8.70 -22.62 10.02
C ALA A 76 -9.33 -21.48 10.82
N ILE A 77 -9.62 -20.33 10.19
CA ILE A 77 -10.13 -19.14 10.91
C ILE A 77 -11.66 -19.13 11.06
N LEU A 78 -12.42 -19.73 10.14
CA LEU A 78 -13.88 -19.67 10.18
C LEU A 78 -14.52 -20.40 11.39
N PRO A 79 -14.14 -21.65 11.76
CA PRO A 79 -14.77 -22.35 12.86
C PRO A 79 -14.71 -21.59 14.21
N PRO A 80 -13.57 -20.99 14.62
CA PRO A 80 -13.52 -20.20 15.85
C PRO A 80 -14.43 -18.97 15.84
N LEU A 81 -14.57 -18.29 14.69
CA LEU A 81 -15.47 -17.15 14.54
C LEU A 81 -16.93 -17.58 14.67
N ILE A 82 -17.32 -18.68 14.02
CA ILE A 82 -18.66 -19.27 14.10
C ILE A 82 -18.96 -19.70 15.54
N ASP A 83 -18.02 -20.36 16.21
CA ASP A 83 -18.15 -20.76 17.61
C ASP A 83 -18.26 -19.56 18.55
N SER A 84 -17.73 -18.42 18.15
CA SER A 84 -17.86 -17.12 18.83
C SER A 84 -19.13 -16.36 18.46
N CYS A 85 -20.15 -17.04 17.93
CA CYS A 85 -21.46 -16.48 17.56
C CYS A 85 -21.38 -15.33 16.53
N ILE A 86 -20.41 -15.36 15.63
CA ILE A 86 -20.20 -14.36 14.57
C ILE A 86 -20.72 -14.92 13.24
N ASN A 87 -21.61 -14.19 12.58
CA ASN A 87 -22.05 -14.52 11.23
C ASN A 87 -20.94 -14.17 10.22
N ILE A 88 -20.75 -15.04 9.24
CA ILE A 88 -19.69 -14.89 8.22
C ILE A 88 -20.31 -14.66 6.85
N LYS A 89 -19.82 -13.65 6.16
CA LYS A 89 -19.97 -13.47 4.71
C LYS A 89 -18.68 -13.91 4.04
N ASP A 90 -18.65 -15.13 3.49
CA ASP A 90 -17.50 -15.64 2.73
C ASP A 90 -17.53 -15.01 1.33
N CYS A 91 -16.62 -14.08 1.09
CA CYS A 91 -16.49 -13.33 -0.17
C CYS A 91 -15.60 -14.04 -1.19
N GLY A 92 -14.93 -15.14 -0.80
CA GLY A 92 -14.01 -15.87 -1.70
C GLY A 92 -12.83 -15.02 -2.14
N LEU A 93 -12.42 -15.18 -3.41
CA LEU A 93 -11.35 -14.39 -4.01
C LEU A 93 -11.75 -12.92 -4.06
N SER A 94 -11.01 -12.08 -3.34
CA SER A 94 -11.32 -10.66 -3.14
C SER A 94 -10.06 -9.81 -3.08
N SER A 95 -10.20 -8.51 -3.28
CA SER A 95 -9.13 -7.55 -3.07
C SER A 95 -9.22 -6.90 -1.69
N THR A 96 -8.09 -6.49 -1.15
CA THR A 96 -8.01 -5.77 0.13
C THR A 96 -8.98 -4.58 0.20
N PRO A 97 -9.06 -3.66 -0.79
CA PRO A 97 -10.03 -2.57 -0.75
C PRO A 97 -11.49 -3.06 -0.83
N ALA A 98 -11.79 -4.10 -1.58
CA ALA A 98 -13.14 -4.67 -1.63
C ALA A 98 -13.56 -5.19 -0.24
N MET A 99 -12.66 -5.83 0.50
CA MET A 99 -12.98 -6.32 1.84
C MET A 99 -13.28 -5.19 2.82
N PHE A 100 -12.54 -4.08 2.78
CA PHE A 100 -12.93 -2.91 3.57
C PHE A 100 -14.34 -2.42 3.19
N MET A 101 -14.66 -2.33 1.89
CA MET A 101 -15.94 -1.81 1.42
C MET A 101 -17.14 -2.66 1.88
N THR A 102 -16.95 -3.94 2.24
CA THR A 102 -18.02 -4.74 2.85
C THR A 102 -18.51 -4.17 4.18
N THR A 103 -17.65 -3.44 4.91
CA THR A 103 -18.03 -2.77 6.17
C THR A 103 -18.89 -1.52 5.93
N VAL A 104 -18.89 -1.02 4.70
CA VAL A 104 -19.70 0.13 4.27
C VAL A 104 -20.99 -0.32 3.60
N ASP A 105 -20.87 -1.14 2.54
CA ASP A 105 -21.99 -1.51 1.66
C ASP A 105 -22.86 -2.64 2.23
N PHE A 106 -22.24 -3.62 2.89
CA PHE A 106 -22.92 -4.75 3.51
C PHE A 106 -23.10 -4.58 5.01
N GLU A 107 -22.70 -3.42 5.54
CA GLU A 107 -22.76 -3.09 6.96
C GLU A 107 -22.17 -4.20 7.86
N CYS A 108 -21.11 -4.88 7.36
CA CYS A 108 -20.36 -5.82 8.17
C CYS A 108 -19.65 -5.07 9.28
N ASP A 109 -19.66 -5.62 10.49
CA ASP A 109 -19.02 -5.00 11.67
C ASP A 109 -17.50 -4.97 11.54
N ALA A 110 -16.97 -5.99 10.86
CA ALA A 110 -15.56 -6.08 10.48
C ALA A 110 -15.38 -6.88 9.19
N SER A 111 -14.18 -6.84 8.63
CA SER A 111 -13.77 -7.75 7.57
C SER A 111 -12.34 -8.22 7.75
N ILE A 112 -12.04 -9.39 7.20
CA ILE A 112 -10.72 -10.02 7.20
C ILE A 112 -10.34 -10.29 5.75
N GLU A 113 -9.18 -9.77 5.33
CA GLU A 113 -8.54 -10.18 4.08
C GLU A 113 -7.35 -11.10 4.38
N ILE A 114 -7.39 -12.30 3.80
CA ILE A 114 -6.31 -13.28 3.89
C ILE A 114 -5.31 -12.97 2.78
N THR A 115 -4.25 -12.27 3.14
CA THR A 115 -3.21 -11.80 2.20
C THR A 115 -1.88 -11.57 2.89
N ALA A 116 -0.81 -11.58 2.12
CA ALA A 116 0.50 -11.03 2.51
C ALA A 116 0.97 -9.98 1.50
N SER A 117 0.06 -9.34 0.75
CA SER A 117 0.38 -8.34 -0.27
C SER A 117 1.45 -8.88 -1.24
N HIS A 118 2.50 -8.14 -1.54
CA HIS A 118 3.59 -8.49 -2.47
C HIS A 118 4.66 -9.46 -1.92
N HIS A 119 4.47 -10.03 -0.72
CA HIS A 119 5.44 -10.98 -0.16
C HIS A 119 5.53 -12.27 -0.99
N PRO A 120 6.64 -13.05 -0.88
CA PRO A 120 6.83 -14.32 -1.58
C PRO A 120 5.65 -15.30 -1.39
N TRP A 121 5.52 -16.25 -2.30
CA TRP A 121 4.43 -17.22 -2.40
C TRP A 121 4.19 -18.05 -1.12
N ASN A 122 5.24 -18.30 -0.34
CA ASN A 122 5.18 -19.08 0.89
C ASN A 122 4.67 -18.28 2.11
N LYS A 123 4.54 -16.97 2.00
CA LYS A 123 4.00 -16.10 3.04
C LYS A 123 2.48 -15.94 2.88
N ASN A 124 1.80 -15.70 4.01
CA ASN A 124 0.42 -15.24 4.03
C ASN A 124 0.17 -14.46 5.34
N GLY A 125 -1.06 -13.98 5.51
CA GLY A 125 -1.40 -13.19 6.69
C GLY A 125 -2.88 -12.85 6.77
N LEU A 126 -3.19 -11.94 7.69
CA LEU A 126 -4.53 -11.43 7.92
C LEU A 126 -4.47 -9.91 8.06
N LYS A 127 -5.23 -9.20 7.23
CA LYS A 127 -5.56 -7.79 7.39
C LYS A 127 -6.97 -7.67 7.95
N PHE A 128 -7.18 -6.76 8.88
CA PHE A 128 -8.47 -6.57 9.54
C PHE A 128 -8.97 -5.16 9.33
N PHE A 129 -10.26 -5.05 9.05
CA PHE A 129 -10.93 -3.77 8.85
C PHE A 129 -12.20 -3.67 9.69
N ILE A 130 -12.49 -2.46 10.11
CA ILE A 130 -13.78 -2.03 10.63
C ILE A 130 -14.22 -0.79 9.84
N LYS A 131 -15.42 -0.30 10.01
CA LYS A 131 -15.95 0.87 9.28
C LYS A 131 -15.06 2.13 9.37
N LYS A 132 -14.24 2.24 10.41
CA LYS A 132 -13.28 3.36 10.58
C LYS A 132 -11.99 3.22 9.77
N GLY A 133 -11.75 2.05 9.19
CA GLY A 133 -10.53 1.71 8.44
C GLY A 133 -9.87 0.44 8.92
N GLY A 134 -8.65 0.17 8.46
CA GLY A 134 -7.82 -0.94 8.96
C GLY A 134 -7.46 -0.78 10.44
N LEU A 135 -7.24 -1.89 11.13
CA LEU A 135 -6.85 -1.86 12.54
C LEU A 135 -5.47 -1.22 12.74
N GLU A 136 -5.22 -0.74 13.96
CA GLU A 136 -3.93 -0.15 14.34
C GLU A 136 -2.97 -1.21 14.91
N ALA A 137 -1.67 -0.89 14.95
CA ALA A 137 -0.66 -1.80 15.49
C ALA A 137 -0.91 -2.23 16.95
N ALA A 138 -1.59 -1.38 17.72
CA ALA A 138 -1.99 -1.71 19.10
C ALA A 138 -3.13 -2.73 19.13
N ASP A 139 -4.06 -2.67 18.18
CA ASP A 139 -5.15 -3.63 18.05
C ASP A 139 -4.61 -5.01 17.67
N ILE A 140 -3.68 -5.07 16.72
CA ILE A 140 -3.00 -6.31 16.33
C ILE A 140 -2.25 -6.92 17.51
N GLU A 141 -1.54 -6.10 18.30
CA GLU A 141 -0.87 -6.58 19.51
C GLU A 141 -1.86 -7.11 20.54
N SER A 142 -3.01 -6.46 20.71
CA SER A 142 -4.09 -6.92 21.58
C SER A 142 -4.65 -8.27 21.12
N ILE A 143 -4.95 -8.43 19.82
CA ILE A 143 -5.43 -9.67 19.23
C ILE A 143 -4.43 -10.81 19.45
N LEU A 144 -3.15 -10.58 19.13
CA LEU A 144 -2.09 -11.58 19.32
C LEU A 144 -1.87 -11.91 20.81
N THR A 145 -1.98 -10.95 21.71
CA THR A 145 -1.89 -11.17 23.16
C THR A 145 -3.05 -12.02 23.67
N LYS A 146 -4.27 -11.77 23.19
CA LYS A 146 -5.45 -12.60 23.51
C LYS A 146 -5.28 -14.02 22.98
N ALA A 147 -4.81 -14.17 21.75
CA ALA A 147 -4.51 -15.47 21.13
C ALA A 147 -3.47 -16.25 21.95
N GLN A 148 -2.36 -15.63 22.33
CA GLN A 148 -1.31 -16.21 23.17
C GLN A 148 -1.83 -16.72 24.52
N ASN A 149 -2.78 -16.01 25.10
CA ASN A 149 -3.34 -16.31 26.42
C ASN A 149 -4.60 -17.21 26.34
N GLY A 150 -4.98 -17.65 25.15
CA GLY A 150 -6.16 -18.51 24.95
C GLY A 150 -7.49 -17.83 25.30
N VAL A 151 -7.54 -16.50 25.19
CA VAL A 151 -8.75 -15.71 25.51
C VAL A 151 -9.81 -15.97 24.44
N ARG A 152 -11.05 -16.17 24.89
CA ARG A 152 -12.25 -16.29 24.05
C ARG A 152 -13.25 -15.24 24.48
N PRO A 153 -14.20 -14.83 23.62
CA PRO A 153 -15.28 -13.96 24.06
C PRO A 153 -16.12 -14.65 25.16
N ASP A 154 -16.53 -13.87 26.16
CA ASP A 154 -17.45 -14.35 27.21
C ASP A 154 -18.88 -14.19 26.71
N LEU A 155 -19.51 -15.29 26.32
CA LEU A 155 -20.81 -15.30 25.66
C LEU A 155 -21.81 -16.19 26.46
N PRO A 156 -23.11 -15.86 26.41
CA PRO A 156 -24.12 -16.71 26.97
C PRO A 156 -24.11 -18.14 26.36
N ASP A 157 -24.27 -19.16 27.19
CA ASP A 157 -24.26 -20.57 26.76
C ASP A 157 -25.36 -20.91 25.74
N ASP A 158 -26.45 -20.15 25.72
CA ASP A 158 -27.59 -20.31 24.82
C ASP A 158 -27.55 -19.46 23.56
N MET A 159 -26.45 -18.65 23.40
CA MET A 159 -26.28 -17.82 22.19
C MET A 159 -26.08 -18.74 20.97
N PRO A 160 -26.86 -18.55 19.88
CA PRO A 160 -26.72 -19.38 18.70
C PRO A 160 -25.38 -19.17 18.02
N LYS A 161 -24.76 -20.25 17.53
CA LYS A 161 -23.56 -20.16 16.72
C LYS A 161 -23.81 -19.32 15.48
N GLY A 162 -22.75 -18.69 15.00
CA GLY A 162 -22.77 -17.91 13.75
C GLY A 162 -23.09 -18.78 12.54
N THR A 163 -23.53 -18.14 11.49
CA THR A 163 -23.87 -18.76 10.19
C THR A 163 -22.85 -18.34 9.13
N VAL A 164 -22.79 -19.09 8.02
CA VAL A 164 -21.94 -18.73 6.87
C VAL A 164 -22.83 -18.53 5.65
N THR A 165 -22.67 -17.41 4.97
CA THR A 165 -23.26 -17.14 3.65
C THR A 165 -22.15 -16.86 2.65
N CYS A 166 -22.29 -17.33 1.40
CA CYS A 166 -21.35 -16.99 0.33
C CYS A 166 -21.83 -15.76 -0.41
N GLU A 167 -20.93 -14.80 -0.62
CA GLU A 167 -21.21 -13.53 -1.26
C GLU A 167 -20.20 -13.26 -2.39
N ASN A 168 -20.65 -12.77 -3.52
CA ASN A 168 -19.77 -12.33 -4.60
C ASN A 168 -19.60 -10.80 -4.55
N TYR A 169 -18.91 -10.32 -3.51
CA TYR A 169 -18.79 -8.89 -3.30
C TYR A 169 -17.95 -8.19 -4.41
N MET A 170 -17.01 -8.89 -5.05
CA MET A 170 -16.23 -8.33 -6.16
C MET A 170 -17.08 -7.82 -7.33
N ASN A 171 -18.29 -8.35 -7.52
CA ASN A 171 -19.21 -7.79 -8.52
C ASN A 171 -19.77 -6.42 -8.11
N ASN A 172 -20.06 -6.23 -6.81
CA ASN A 172 -20.53 -4.94 -6.27
C ASN A 172 -19.41 -3.90 -6.32
N TYR A 173 -18.21 -4.28 -5.90
CA TYR A 173 -17.04 -3.41 -5.96
C TYR A 173 -16.71 -2.98 -7.41
N ALA A 174 -16.68 -3.92 -8.37
CA ALA A 174 -16.51 -3.61 -9.78
C ALA A 174 -17.64 -2.71 -10.33
N ALA A 175 -18.89 -2.91 -9.88
CA ALA A 175 -20.00 -2.06 -10.30
C ALA A 175 -19.85 -0.62 -9.78
N MET A 176 -19.40 -0.45 -8.55
CA MET A 176 -19.09 0.87 -7.98
C MET A 176 -18.00 1.57 -8.80
N LEU A 177 -16.91 0.89 -9.14
CA LEU A 177 -15.82 1.45 -9.97
C LEU A 177 -16.32 1.84 -11.37
N ARG A 178 -17.14 0.97 -12.02
CA ARG A 178 -17.76 1.32 -13.32
C ARG A 178 -18.62 2.56 -13.25
N GLU A 179 -19.48 2.65 -12.22
CA GLU A 179 -20.34 3.84 -12.06
C GLU A 179 -19.50 5.11 -11.88
N LYS A 180 -18.43 5.04 -11.10
CA LYS A 180 -17.48 6.16 -10.95
C LYS A 180 -16.91 6.60 -12.31
N ILE A 181 -16.51 5.64 -13.16
CA ILE A 181 -16.00 5.94 -14.50
C ILE A 181 -17.09 6.55 -15.38
N CYS A 182 -18.29 5.98 -15.40
CA CYS A 182 -19.40 6.51 -16.19
C CYS A 182 -19.73 7.96 -15.81
N VAL A 183 -19.86 8.23 -14.51
CA VAL A 183 -20.14 9.58 -13.98
C VAL A 183 -19.01 10.54 -14.29
N GLY A 184 -17.76 10.13 -14.04
CA GLY A 184 -16.59 10.99 -14.18
C GLY A 184 -16.25 11.33 -15.63
N VAL A 185 -16.36 10.35 -16.54
CA VAL A 185 -16.14 10.58 -17.97
C VAL A 185 -17.32 11.30 -18.63
N ASN A 186 -18.54 11.04 -18.21
CA ASN A 186 -19.78 11.66 -18.69
C ASN A 186 -19.82 11.77 -20.23
N SER A 187 -19.67 10.63 -20.93
CA SER A 187 -19.63 10.59 -22.38
C SER A 187 -21.04 10.50 -22.99
N ASP A 188 -21.17 10.83 -24.30
CA ASP A 188 -22.42 10.67 -25.05
C ASP A 188 -22.91 9.21 -25.04
N ASP A 189 -22.00 8.24 -25.15
CA ASP A 189 -22.27 6.83 -24.85
C ASP A 189 -21.96 6.54 -23.37
N TYR A 190 -22.89 6.93 -22.50
CA TYR A 190 -22.73 6.82 -21.04
C TYR A 190 -22.43 5.40 -20.58
N SER A 191 -22.99 4.40 -21.25
CA SER A 191 -22.81 2.99 -20.90
C SER A 191 -21.45 2.43 -21.31
N ARG A 192 -20.79 3.04 -22.29
CA ARG A 192 -19.50 2.61 -22.85
C ARG A 192 -18.52 3.78 -23.00
N PRO A 193 -18.21 4.49 -21.88
CA PRO A 193 -17.42 5.73 -21.89
C PRO A 193 -15.97 5.53 -22.35
N LEU A 194 -15.46 4.29 -22.32
CA LEU A 194 -14.09 3.92 -22.71
C LEU A 194 -13.99 3.34 -24.12
N ARG A 195 -15.06 3.46 -24.91
CA ARG A 195 -15.04 2.96 -26.29
C ARG A 195 -13.96 3.68 -27.11
N GLY A 196 -13.08 2.90 -27.71
CA GLY A 196 -11.95 3.39 -28.50
C GLY A 196 -10.65 3.49 -27.72
N PHE A 197 -10.67 3.29 -26.41
CA PHE A 197 -9.45 3.14 -25.62
C PHE A 197 -8.98 1.71 -25.61
N LYS A 198 -7.68 1.52 -25.76
CA LYS A 198 -6.99 0.25 -25.54
C LYS A 198 -6.18 0.31 -24.25
N ILE A 199 -6.54 -0.51 -23.29
CA ILE A 199 -5.95 -0.51 -21.95
C ILE A 199 -5.47 -1.91 -21.61
N VAL A 200 -4.18 -2.06 -21.36
CA VAL A 200 -3.56 -3.30 -20.92
C VAL A 200 -3.51 -3.35 -19.40
N VAL A 201 -3.93 -4.47 -18.81
CA VAL A 201 -3.82 -4.74 -17.38
C VAL A 201 -2.84 -5.87 -17.14
N ASP A 202 -1.86 -5.65 -16.27
CA ASP A 202 -1.01 -6.67 -15.68
C ASP A 202 -1.45 -6.93 -14.24
N ALA A 203 -2.05 -8.10 -14.01
CA ALA A 203 -2.52 -8.48 -12.68
C ALA A 203 -1.49 -9.30 -11.88
N GLY A 204 -0.32 -9.61 -12.46
CA GLY A 204 0.74 -10.38 -11.80
C GLY A 204 0.29 -11.71 -11.20
N ASN A 205 -0.78 -12.33 -11.74
CA ASN A 205 -1.46 -13.49 -11.17
C ASN A 205 -2.07 -13.26 -9.77
N GLY A 206 -2.25 -12.01 -9.38
CA GLY A 206 -3.00 -11.59 -8.18
C GLY A 206 -4.51 -11.51 -8.44
N VAL A 207 -5.20 -10.68 -7.67
CA VAL A 207 -6.66 -10.48 -7.81
C VAL A 207 -7.00 -9.46 -8.90
N GLY A 208 -6.05 -8.65 -9.34
CA GLY A 208 -6.23 -7.50 -10.25
C GLY A 208 -6.90 -7.80 -11.59
N GLY A 209 -6.98 -9.08 -12.01
CA GLY A 209 -7.63 -9.50 -13.26
C GLY A 209 -9.08 -9.05 -13.39
N PHE A 210 -9.82 -8.94 -12.28
CA PHE A 210 -11.20 -8.46 -12.27
C PHE A 210 -11.34 -7.06 -12.90
N TYR A 211 -10.31 -6.25 -12.83
CA TYR A 211 -10.36 -4.88 -13.35
C TYR A 211 -10.46 -4.87 -14.87
N ALA A 212 -9.75 -5.76 -15.55
CA ALA A 212 -9.89 -5.94 -17.01
C ALA A 212 -11.30 -6.43 -17.38
N ASP A 213 -11.73 -7.56 -16.81
CA ASP A 213 -12.94 -8.27 -17.25
C ASP A 213 -14.23 -7.64 -16.71
N LYS A 214 -14.22 -7.16 -15.44
CA LYS A 214 -15.44 -6.67 -14.77
C LYS A 214 -15.56 -5.16 -14.74
N VAL A 215 -14.46 -4.40 -15.01
CA VAL A 215 -14.51 -2.94 -15.03
C VAL A 215 -14.32 -2.41 -16.45
N LEU A 216 -13.18 -2.68 -17.09
CA LEU A 216 -12.81 -2.05 -18.35
C LEU A 216 -13.62 -2.58 -19.55
N ALA A 217 -13.68 -3.89 -19.74
CA ALA A 217 -14.35 -4.50 -20.90
C ALA A 217 -15.86 -4.13 -20.96
N PRO A 218 -16.64 -4.17 -19.87
CA PRO A 218 -18.03 -3.72 -19.89
C PRO A 218 -18.21 -2.25 -20.27
N LEU A 219 -17.23 -1.40 -19.96
CA LEU A 219 -17.23 0.03 -20.30
C LEU A 219 -16.75 0.32 -21.73
N GLY A 220 -16.42 -0.73 -22.49
CA GLY A 220 -16.08 -0.65 -23.91
C GLY A 220 -14.62 -0.47 -24.24
N ALA A 221 -13.70 -0.55 -23.26
CA ALA A 221 -12.28 -0.57 -23.54
C ALA A 221 -11.87 -1.86 -24.27
N ASP A 222 -10.89 -1.75 -25.18
CA ASP A 222 -10.17 -2.91 -25.71
C ASP A 222 -9.08 -3.32 -24.72
N ILE A 223 -9.25 -4.50 -24.12
CA ILE A 223 -8.31 -5.06 -23.14
C ILE A 223 -7.32 -6.05 -23.76
N THR A 224 -7.26 -6.16 -25.09
CA THR A 224 -6.35 -7.06 -25.79
C THR A 224 -4.89 -6.73 -25.49
N GLY A 225 -4.13 -7.71 -25.04
CA GLY A 225 -2.76 -7.54 -24.56
C GLY A 225 -2.63 -7.50 -23.04
N SER A 226 -3.75 -7.49 -22.30
CA SER A 226 -3.71 -7.71 -20.85
C SER A 226 -3.12 -9.07 -20.51
N GLN A 227 -2.37 -9.14 -19.42
CA GLN A 227 -1.55 -10.30 -19.10
C GLN A 227 -1.63 -10.72 -17.64
N PHE A 228 -1.35 -12.00 -17.39
CA PHE A 228 -1.31 -12.60 -16.04
C PHE A 228 -2.58 -12.37 -15.23
N LEU A 229 -3.75 -12.35 -15.90
CA LEU A 229 -5.05 -12.05 -15.31
C LEU A 229 -5.59 -13.17 -14.43
N GLU A 230 -5.21 -14.43 -14.75
CA GLU A 230 -5.67 -15.58 -13.98
C GLU A 230 -4.93 -15.67 -12.64
N PRO A 231 -5.65 -15.81 -11.52
CA PRO A 231 -5.06 -15.93 -10.19
C PRO A 231 -4.17 -17.17 -10.06
N ASP A 232 -2.91 -16.99 -9.67
CA ASP A 232 -1.97 -18.08 -9.37
C ASP A 232 -1.04 -17.66 -8.22
N GLY A 233 -1.26 -18.24 -7.05
CA GLY A 233 -0.51 -17.89 -5.83
C GLY A 233 0.97 -18.30 -5.83
N MET A 234 1.47 -18.94 -6.89
CA MET A 234 2.90 -19.20 -7.09
C MET A 234 3.61 -18.04 -7.79
N PHE A 235 2.85 -17.09 -8.39
CA PHE A 235 3.36 -15.92 -9.11
C PHE A 235 4.43 -16.26 -10.14
N PRO A 236 4.13 -17.14 -11.16
CA PRO A 236 5.14 -17.73 -12.02
C PRO A 236 5.78 -16.75 -13.01
N ASN A 237 5.18 -15.58 -13.23
CA ASN A 237 5.61 -14.66 -14.27
C ASN A 237 6.54 -13.56 -13.76
N HIS A 238 6.17 -12.89 -12.69
CA HIS A 238 6.98 -11.91 -11.95
C HIS A 238 6.41 -11.69 -10.54
N ILE A 239 7.16 -11.03 -9.69
CA ILE A 239 6.67 -10.58 -8.38
C ILE A 239 5.57 -9.55 -8.63
N PRO A 240 4.32 -9.77 -8.12
CA PRO A 240 3.22 -8.81 -8.30
C PRO A 240 3.40 -7.58 -7.39
N ASN A 241 4.25 -6.67 -7.83
CA ASN A 241 4.58 -5.45 -7.09
C ASN A 241 4.98 -4.33 -8.07
N PRO A 242 4.27 -3.19 -8.10
CA PRO A 242 4.63 -2.03 -8.93
C PRO A 242 6.03 -1.44 -8.65
N GLU A 243 6.65 -1.73 -7.49
CA GLU A 243 8.03 -1.35 -7.22
C GLU A 243 9.06 -2.29 -7.87
N ASN A 244 8.63 -3.46 -8.37
CA ASN A 244 9.52 -4.43 -9.00
C ASN A 244 9.81 -4.05 -10.45
N LYS A 245 11.09 -3.92 -10.78
CA LYS A 245 11.52 -3.49 -12.12
C LYS A 245 11.07 -4.47 -13.21
N GLU A 246 11.18 -5.79 -12.99
CA GLU A 246 10.78 -6.81 -13.97
C GLU A 246 9.27 -6.74 -14.27
N ALA A 247 8.46 -6.50 -13.22
CA ALA A 247 7.03 -6.31 -13.36
C ALA A 247 6.71 -5.05 -14.18
N MET A 248 7.36 -3.92 -13.90
CA MET A 248 7.18 -2.69 -14.66
C MET A 248 7.67 -2.81 -16.11
N ASP A 249 8.83 -3.43 -16.34
CA ASP A 249 9.35 -3.71 -17.69
C ASP A 249 8.38 -4.64 -18.48
N SER A 250 7.67 -5.55 -17.80
CA SER A 250 6.68 -6.45 -18.39
C SER A 250 5.46 -5.69 -18.91
N VAL A 251 4.85 -4.85 -18.09
CA VAL A 251 3.68 -4.06 -18.52
C VAL A 251 4.06 -3.01 -19.56
N SER A 252 5.26 -2.39 -19.47
CA SER A 252 5.75 -1.44 -20.49
C SER A 252 5.88 -2.10 -21.85
N ARG A 253 6.42 -3.33 -21.93
CA ARG A 253 6.45 -4.10 -23.16
C ARG A 253 5.06 -4.40 -23.71
N ALA A 254 4.15 -4.85 -22.83
CA ALA A 254 2.78 -5.14 -23.23
C ALA A 254 2.08 -3.92 -23.84
N VAL A 255 2.28 -2.72 -23.29
CA VAL A 255 1.78 -1.45 -23.84
C VAL A 255 2.32 -1.22 -25.25
N LEU A 256 3.64 -1.29 -25.44
CA LEU A 256 4.29 -1.02 -26.72
C LEU A 256 3.92 -2.05 -27.78
N GLU A 257 3.97 -3.34 -27.46
CA GLU A 257 3.66 -4.44 -28.40
C GLU A 257 2.20 -4.42 -28.87
N ASN A 258 1.30 -3.95 -28.02
CA ASN A 258 -0.13 -3.88 -28.33
C ASN A 258 -0.60 -2.50 -28.80
N ASN A 259 0.28 -1.48 -28.85
CA ASN A 259 -0.07 -0.08 -29.08
C ASN A 259 -1.24 0.37 -28.17
N ALA A 260 -1.12 0.09 -26.89
CA ALA A 260 -2.13 0.47 -25.92
C ALA A 260 -2.01 1.95 -25.52
N ASP A 261 -3.13 2.58 -25.21
CA ASP A 261 -3.18 3.97 -24.75
C ASP A 261 -2.72 4.11 -23.31
N LEU A 262 -2.87 3.03 -22.51
CA LEU A 262 -2.49 2.99 -21.09
C LEU A 262 -2.19 1.55 -20.67
N GLY A 263 -1.15 1.37 -19.88
CA GLY A 263 -0.87 0.15 -19.12
C GLY A 263 -1.19 0.35 -17.65
N ILE A 264 -1.69 -0.68 -17.00
CA ILE A 264 -2.02 -0.71 -15.57
C ILE A 264 -1.36 -1.91 -14.95
N ILE A 265 -0.76 -1.76 -13.79
CA ILE A 265 -0.24 -2.86 -12.98
C ILE A 265 -0.77 -2.75 -11.55
N PHE A 266 -1.15 -3.91 -10.99
CA PHE A 266 -1.54 -4.05 -9.60
C PHE A 266 -0.59 -4.96 -8.82
N ASP A 267 -0.56 -4.81 -7.50
CA ASP A 267 0.01 -5.84 -6.64
C ASP A 267 -1.02 -6.97 -6.38
N THR A 268 -0.62 -7.95 -5.58
CA THR A 268 -1.40 -9.20 -5.38
C THR A 268 -2.85 -8.94 -4.94
N ASP A 269 -3.06 -8.05 -3.97
CA ASP A 269 -4.34 -7.78 -3.31
C ASP A 269 -4.94 -6.40 -3.67
N VAL A 270 -4.33 -5.71 -4.66
CA VAL A 270 -4.86 -4.51 -5.34
C VAL A 270 -4.93 -3.27 -4.43
N ASP A 271 -4.19 -3.22 -3.35
CA ASP A 271 -4.06 -1.99 -2.56
C ASP A 271 -3.00 -1.04 -3.14
N ARG A 272 -2.18 -1.51 -4.11
CA ARG A 272 -1.22 -0.72 -4.88
C ARG A 272 -1.47 -0.80 -6.37
N ALA A 273 -1.12 0.29 -7.04
CA ALA A 273 -1.11 0.36 -8.49
C ALA A 273 -0.02 1.28 -9.02
N ALA A 274 0.34 1.07 -10.29
CA ALA A 274 1.05 2.02 -11.11
C ALA A 274 0.50 1.96 -12.54
N CYS A 275 0.91 2.89 -13.39
CA CYS A 275 0.53 2.88 -14.79
C CYS A 275 1.71 3.17 -15.73
N VAL A 276 1.49 2.93 -17.01
CA VAL A 276 2.45 3.12 -18.08
C VAL A 276 1.76 3.89 -19.20
N ALA A 277 2.38 4.95 -19.67
CA ALA A 277 1.89 5.76 -20.78
C ALA A 277 2.01 5.02 -22.12
N ALA A 278 1.32 5.53 -23.15
CA ALA A 278 1.29 4.92 -24.49
C ALA A 278 2.69 4.79 -25.16
N ASP A 279 3.65 5.59 -24.78
CA ASP A 279 5.05 5.51 -25.24
C ASP A 279 5.91 4.51 -24.45
N GLY A 280 5.30 3.77 -23.52
CA GLY A 280 5.98 2.79 -22.65
C GLY A 280 6.65 3.39 -21.43
N LYS A 281 6.53 4.70 -21.20
CA LYS A 281 7.11 5.37 -20.04
C LYS A 281 6.31 5.05 -18.78
N GLU A 282 7.02 4.67 -17.73
CA GLU A 282 6.43 4.41 -16.43
C GLU A 282 5.87 5.70 -15.78
N ILE A 283 4.62 5.64 -15.33
CA ILE A 283 4.03 6.61 -14.40
C ILE A 283 3.94 5.90 -13.05
N ASN A 284 5.02 6.00 -12.31
CA ASN A 284 5.25 5.28 -11.05
C ASN A 284 5.99 6.18 -10.05
N ARG A 285 6.01 5.82 -8.77
CA ARG A 285 6.70 6.57 -7.71
C ARG A 285 6.33 8.07 -7.73
N ASN A 286 7.31 8.97 -7.84
CA ASN A 286 7.06 10.42 -7.84
C ASN A 286 6.14 10.88 -8.99
N SER A 287 6.22 10.24 -10.18
CA SER A 287 5.34 10.58 -11.32
C SER A 287 3.89 10.17 -11.03
N LEU A 288 3.66 9.05 -10.37
CA LEU A 288 2.32 8.62 -9.96
C LEU A 288 1.75 9.57 -8.91
N ILE A 289 2.56 9.96 -7.92
CA ILE A 289 2.15 10.93 -6.89
C ILE A 289 1.84 12.29 -7.54
N ALA A 290 2.66 12.75 -8.48
CA ALA A 290 2.40 14.00 -9.20
C ALA A 290 1.07 13.95 -9.95
N LEU A 291 0.81 12.88 -10.72
CA LEU A 291 -0.45 12.70 -11.44
C LEU A 291 -1.66 12.61 -10.49
N ALA A 292 -1.55 11.84 -9.42
CA ALA A 292 -2.61 11.73 -8.41
C ALA A 292 -2.85 13.08 -7.69
N SER A 293 -1.79 13.88 -7.49
CA SER A 293 -1.90 15.23 -6.91
C SER A 293 -2.63 16.19 -7.83
N VAL A 294 -2.36 16.17 -9.15
CA VAL A 294 -3.14 16.95 -10.13
C VAL A 294 -4.61 16.62 -9.99
N ILE A 295 -4.97 15.33 -10.01
CA ILE A 295 -6.36 14.86 -9.94
C ILE A 295 -7.02 15.26 -8.61
N ALA A 296 -6.31 15.09 -7.49
CA ALA A 296 -6.85 15.38 -6.17
C ALA A 296 -7.05 16.89 -5.92
N LEU A 297 -6.18 17.73 -6.49
CA LEU A 297 -6.23 19.19 -6.29
C LEU A 297 -7.20 19.90 -7.22
N GLU A 298 -7.70 19.27 -8.30
CA GLU A 298 -8.72 19.88 -9.19
C GLU A 298 -9.94 20.37 -8.43
N ASP A 299 -10.45 19.58 -7.50
CA ASP A 299 -11.60 19.91 -6.66
C ASP A 299 -11.19 20.40 -5.25
N ASN A 300 -9.90 20.58 -4.99
CA ASN A 300 -9.35 20.90 -3.68
C ASN A 300 -8.20 21.90 -3.80
N GLU A 301 -8.46 23.06 -4.38
CA GLU A 301 -7.48 24.13 -4.57
C GLU A 301 -6.76 24.48 -3.26
N GLY A 302 -5.42 24.56 -3.30
CA GLY A 302 -4.58 24.82 -2.13
C GLY A 302 -4.53 23.68 -1.11
N GLY A 303 -5.10 22.51 -1.43
CA GLY A 303 -5.13 21.33 -0.57
C GLY A 303 -3.76 20.77 -0.24
N THR A 304 -3.68 19.99 0.83
CA THR A 304 -2.45 19.34 1.31
C THR A 304 -2.38 17.91 0.79
N ILE A 305 -1.29 17.54 0.14
CA ILE A 305 -0.97 16.17 -0.26
C ILE A 305 0.00 15.58 0.77
N VAL A 306 -0.42 14.50 1.43
CA VAL A 306 0.45 13.78 2.38
C VAL A 306 1.16 12.64 1.65
N THR A 307 2.49 12.61 1.77
CA THR A 307 3.32 11.57 1.14
C THR A 307 4.27 10.92 2.14
N ASP A 308 4.93 9.84 1.73
CA ASP A 308 6.03 9.28 2.49
C ASP A 308 7.29 10.16 2.42
N SER A 309 8.26 9.82 3.27
CA SER A 309 9.47 10.62 3.51
C SER A 309 10.50 10.58 2.37
N VAL A 310 10.40 9.62 1.45
CA VAL A 310 11.40 9.40 0.37
C VAL A 310 11.05 10.09 -0.94
N THR A 311 10.04 10.94 -0.96
CA THR A 311 9.64 11.70 -2.15
C THR A 311 10.68 12.76 -2.53
N SER A 312 10.79 13.02 -3.85
CA SER A 312 11.81 13.93 -4.41
C SER A 312 11.59 15.41 -4.06
N SER A 313 12.64 16.20 -4.20
CA SER A 313 12.53 17.66 -4.15
C SER A 313 11.74 18.20 -5.34
N GLY A 314 11.92 17.61 -6.54
CA GLY A 314 11.16 18.02 -7.73
C GLY A 314 9.65 17.78 -7.56
N LEU A 315 9.22 16.71 -6.87
CA LEU A 315 7.82 16.51 -6.54
C LEU A 315 7.29 17.58 -5.58
N HIS A 316 8.09 17.96 -4.58
CA HIS A 316 7.74 19.04 -3.67
C HIS A 316 7.48 20.36 -4.43
N ASP A 317 8.41 20.73 -5.29
CA ASP A 317 8.29 21.94 -6.10
C ASP A 317 7.09 21.87 -7.06
N PHE A 318 6.82 20.69 -7.63
CA PHE A 318 5.68 20.48 -8.50
C PHE A 318 4.35 20.71 -7.76
N ILE A 319 4.16 20.09 -6.58
CA ILE A 319 2.94 20.24 -5.80
C ILE A 319 2.76 21.69 -5.32
N GLU A 320 3.82 22.34 -4.82
CA GLU A 320 3.69 23.67 -4.23
C GLU A 320 3.74 24.82 -5.26
N ASN A 321 4.68 24.76 -6.19
CA ASN A 321 4.92 25.88 -7.10
C ASN A 321 4.18 25.76 -8.44
N VAL A 322 3.88 24.52 -8.90
CA VAL A 322 3.12 24.33 -10.15
C VAL A 322 1.64 24.16 -9.88
N LEU A 323 1.26 23.29 -8.92
CA LEU A 323 -0.14 23.01 -8.62
C LEU A 323 -0.76 23.97 -7.58
N GLY A 324 0.06 24.73 -6.84
CA GLY A 324 -0.41 25.64 -5.78
C GLY A 324 -0.97 24.92 -4.55
N GLY A 325 -0.69 23.62 -4.41
CA GLY A 325 -1.03 22.81 -3.23
C GLY A 325 -0.06 23.00 -2.07
N LYS A 326 -0.15 22.12 -1.09
CA LYS A 326 0.80 21.98 0.01
C LYS A 326 1.33 20.57 0.05
N HIS A 327 2.64 20.40 0.18
CA HIS A 327 3.28 19.09 0.28
C HIS A 327 3.67 18.79 1.73
N HIS A 328 3.10 17.73 2.30
CA HIS A 328 3.40 17.29 3.67
C HIS A 328 4.01 15.88 3.63
N ARG A 329 5.35 15.81 3.76
CA ARG A 329 6.05 14.53 3.93
C ARG A 329 5.85 14.00 5.33
N PHE A 330 5.63 12.69 5.45
CA PHE A 330 5.48 12.03 6.75
C PHE A 330 6.24 10.70 6.78
N LYS A 331 6.14 9.98 7.87
CA LYS A 331 6.78 8.67 8.03
C LYS A 331 6.31 7.69 6.97
N ARG A 332 7.23 6.94 6.40
CA ARG A 332 6.92 5.85 5.47
C ARG A 332 6.04 4.79 6.12
N GLY A 333 5.15 4.20 5.33
CA GLY A 333 4.15 3.22 5.68
C GLY A 333 2.74 3.76 5.42
N TYR A 334 1.97 3.04 4.59
CA TYR A 334 0.66 3.48 4.12
C TYR A 334 -0.26 3.96 5.26
N LYS A 335 -0.26 3.24 6.37
CA LYS A 335 -1.06 3.59 7.54
C LYS A 335 -0.61 4.91 8.17
N ASN A 336 0.69 5.21 8.16
CA ASN A 336 1.23 6.46 8.71
C ASN A 336 0.73 7.67 7.90
N VAL A 337 0.86 7.61 6.55
CA VAL A 337 0.44 8.72 5.70
C VAL A 337 -1.08 8.90 5.70
N ILE A 338 -1.85 7.81 5.75
CA ILE A 338 -3.31 7.85 5.87
C ILE A 338 -3.75 8.46 7.20
N ASN A 339 -3.18 8.01 8.32
CA ASN A 339 -3.53 8.52 9.64
C ASN A 339 -3.16 10.01 9.76
N GLU A 340 -2.02 10.41 9.21
CA GLU A 340 -1.62 11.81 9.20
C GLU A 340 -2.58 12.68 8.37
N ALA A 341 -2.99 12.21 7.19
CA ALA A 341 -3.98 12.92 6.39
C ALA A 341 -5.32 13.07 7.11
N LYS A 342 -5.79 12.00 7.78
CA LYS A 342 -6.99 12.06 8.64
C LYS A 342 -6.81 13.04 9.79
N ARG A 343 -5.68 13.01 10.48
CA ARG A 343 -5.35 13.92 11.58
C ARG A 343 -5.37 15.38 11.14
N LEU A 344 -4.71 15.70 10.03
CA LEU A 344 -4.67 17.05 9.47
C LEU A 344 -6.07 17.58 9.13
N ASN A 345 -6.94 16.72 8.56
CA ASN A 345 -8.33 17.10 8.30
C ASN A 345 -9.14 17.33 9.58
N LEU A 346 -9.01 16.45 10.58
CA LEU A 346 -9.86 16.44 11.76
C LEU A 346 -9.40 17.43 12.82
N GLU A 347 -8.08 17.51 13.07
CA GLU A 347 -7.52 18.28 14.20
C GLU A 347 -7.05 19.67 13.76
N GLU A 348 -6.52 19.80 12.53
CA GLU A 348 -5.97 21.06 12.03
C GLU A 348 -6.89 21.73 10.99
N CYS A 349 -8.02 21.12 10.66
CA CYS A 349 -8.96 21.60 9.63
C CYS A 349 -8.27 21.90 8.28
N ARG A 350 -7.19 21.18 7.97
CA ARG A 350 -6.51 21.30 6.68
C ARG A 350 -7.26 20.47 5.63
N ASN A 351 -7.48 21.05 4.46
CA ASN A 351 -8.03 20.31 3.33
C ASN A 351 -6.98 19.33 2.79
N THR A 352 -7.05 18.07 3.19
CA THR A 352 -6.12 17.01 2.75
C THR A 352 -6.89 15.96 1.96
N PRO A 353 -6.92 16.05 0.61
CA PRO A 353 -7.71 15.15 -0.23
C PRO A 353 -7.02 13.81 -0.51
N LEU A 354 -5.70 13.71 -0.36
CA LEU A 354 -4.91 12.55 -0.77
C LEU A 354 -3.78 12.25 0.22
N ALA A 355 -3.64 10.97 0.56
CA ALA A 355 -2.46 10.37 1.15
C ALA A 355 -1.92 9.32 0.18
N ILE A 356 -0.63 9.39 -0.18
CA ILE A 356 -0.03 8.53 -1.20
C ILE A 356 1.44 8.27 -0.93
N GLU A 357 1.91 7.07 -1.25
CA GLU A 357 3.31 6.67 -1.11
C GLU A 357 3.98 6.39 -2.45
N THR A 358 5.29 6.49 -2.47
CA THR A 358 6.12 6.07 -3.61
C THR A 358 5.99 4.59 -3.97
N SER A 359 5.46 3.77 -3.07
CA SER A 359 5.19 2.34 -3.27
C SER A 359 3.92 2.03 -4.08
N GLY A 360 3.10 3.06 -4.40
CA GLY A 360 1.84 2.90 -5.12
C GLY A 360 0.60 2.78 -4.23
N HIS A 361 0.75 2.78 -2.90
CA HIS A 361 -0.37 2.92 -1.96
C HIS A 361 -0.98 4.31 -2.08
N ALA A 362 -2.30 4.39 -2.24
CA ALA A 362 -3.00 5.66 -2.39
C ALA A 362 -4.40 5.64 -1.73
N ALA A 363 -4.65 6.64 -0.91
CA ALA A 363 -5.90 6.78 -0.17
C ALA A 363 -6.50 8.17 -0.40
N MET A 364 -7.62 8.21 -1.13
CA MET A 364 -8.36 9.43 -1.38
C MET A 364 -9.44 9.65 -0.32
N ARG A 365 -9.58 10.88 0.17
CA ARG A 365 -10.61 11.24 1.15
C ARG A 365 -12.01 10.88 0.68
N GLU A 366 -12.31 11.10 -0.60
CA GLU A 366 -13.61 10.79 -1.20
C GLU A 366 -13.91 9.28 -1.28
N ASN A 367 -12.89 8.44 -1.09
CA ASN A 367 -12.98 6.99 -0.97
C ASN A 367 -12.62 6.53 0.46
N TYR A 368 -13.16 7.21 1.48
CA TYR A 368 -13.00 6.89 2.91
C TYR A 368 -11.56 6.89 3.44
N PHE A 369 -10.60 7.47 2.73
CA PHE A 369 -9.17 7.26 2.96
C PHE A 369 -8.80 5.77 2.96
N LEU A 370 -9.48 5.00 2.13
CA LEU A 370 -9.15 3.62 1.87
C LEU A 370 -7.90 3.54 1.00
N ASP A 371 -6.97 2.69 1.36
CA ASP A 371 -5.83 2.32 0.53
C ASP A 371 -6.32 1.45 -0.62
N ASP A 372 -6.37 2.00 -1.83
CA ASP A 372 -7.14 1.43 -2.94
C ASP A 372 -6.51 1.74 -4.30
N GLY A 373 -5.69 0.78 -4.78
CA GLY A 373 -5.05 0.87 -6.09
C GLY A 373 -6.05 0.90 -7.25
N ALA A 374 -7.15 0.14 -7.16
CA ALA A 374 -8.17 0.12 -8.20
C ALA A 374 -8.94 1.44 -8.28
N TYR A 375 -9.21 2.09 -7.14
CA TYR A 375 -9.83 3.41 -7.12
C TYR A 375 -8.89 4.49 -7.69
N LEU A 376 -7.61 4.46 -7.32
CA LEU A 376 -6.59 5.34 -7.89
C LEU A 376 -6.58 5.25 -9.42
N ILE A 377 -6.50 4.03 -9.95
CA ILE A 377 -6.52 3.78 -11.40
C ILE A 377 -7.84 4.25 -12.02
N THR A 378 -8.96 4.06 -11.35
CA THR A 378 -10.27 4.55 -11.80
C THR A 378 -10.25 6.08 -11.99
N ARG A 379 -9.66 6.83 -11.07
CA ARG A 379 -9.50 8.28 -11.17
C ARG A 379 -8.55 8.68 -12.32
N ILE A 380 -7.47 7.93 -12.50
CA ILE A 380 -6.52 8.13 -13.61
C ILE A 380 -7.21 7.87 -14.96
N ILE A 381 -8.01 6.82 -15.10
CA ILE A 381 -8.75 6.50 -16.34
C ILE A 381 -9.77 7.60 -16.66
N ILE A 382 -10.51 8.08 -15.68
CA ILE A 382 -11.43 9.21 -15.87
C ILE A 382 -10.68 10.40 -16.45
N LYS A 383 -9.52 10.72 -15.88
CA LYS A 383 -8.68 11.83 -16.36
C LYS A 383 -8.13 11.59 -17.76
N ALA A 384 -7.63 10.38 -18.06
CA ALA A 384 -7.16 10.01 -19.39
C ALA A 384 -8.25 10.15 -20.45
N ALA A 385 -9.45 9.61 -20.17
CA ALA A 385 -10.59 9.69 -21.09
C ALA A 385 -11.07 11.13 -21.32
N THR A 386 -11.02 11.98 -20.31
CA THR A 386 -11.36 13.40 -20.43
C THR A 386 -10.34 14.15 -21.31
N LEU A 387 -9.03 13.92 -21.04
CA LEU A 387 -7.94 14.55 -21.81
C LEU A 387 -7.91 14.13 -23.27
N ALA A 388 -8.20 12.87 -23.57
CA ALA A 388 -8.20 12.37 -24.94
C ALA A 388 -9.22 13.07 -25.83
N ARG A 389 -10.36 13.54 -25.28
CA ARG A 389 -11.33 14.36 -26.00
C ARG A 389 -10.77 15.73 -26.38
N GLU A 390 -9.78 16.21 -25.62
CA GLU A 390 -9.06 17.46 -25.90
C GLU A 390 -7.80 17.23 -26.74
N GLY A 391 -7.51 16.00 -27.15
CA GLY A 391 -6.30 15.65 -27.86
C GLY A 391 -5.03 15.72 -27.00
N LYS A 392 -5.17 15.60 -25.68
CA LYS A 392 -4.09 15.63 -24.68
C LYS A 392 -3.85 14.25 -24.09
N THR A 393 -2.70 14.03 -23.46
CA THR A 393 -2.30 12.81 -22.78
C THR A 393 -2.04 13.06 -21.27
N LEU A 394 -1.98 11.97 -20.49
CA LEU A 394 -1.67 12.07 -19.05
C LEU A 394 -0.30 12.70 -18.79
N ASP A 395 0.69 12.42 -19.65
CA ASP A 395 2.06 12.97 -19.51
C ASP A 395 2.07 14.50 -19.55
N SER A 396 1.16 15.10 -20.32
CA SER A 396 1.06 16.56 -20.41
C SER A 396 0.70 17.23 -19.08
N LEU A 397 0.10 16.49 -18.15
CA LEU A 397 -0.24 17.00 -16.81
C LEU A 397 0.96 17.08 -15.87
N ILE A 398 1.97 16.26 -16.11
CA ILE A 398 3.16 16.13 -15.27
C ILE A 398 4.44 16.53 -16.01
N GLU A 399 4.36 17.19 -17.17
CA GLU A 399 5.49 17.62 -17.98
C GLU A 399 6.43 18.57 -17.20
N ALA A 400 5.88 19.38 -16.30
CA ALA A 400 6.65 20.29 -15.45
C ALA A 400 7.31 19.58 -14.23
N LEU A 401 7.09 18.28 -14.03
CA LEU A 401 7.76 17.54 -12.96
C LEU A 401 9.23 17.33 -13.30
N VAL A 402 10.10 17.90 -12.48
CA VAL A 402 11.55 17.70 -12.60
C VAL A 402 11.93 16.41 -11.91
N MET A 403 12.46 15.46 -12.68
CA MET A 403 13.03 14.23 -12.14
C MET A 403 14.49 14.45 -11.73
N PRO A 404 14.98 13.82 -10.65
CA PRO A 404 16.37 13.92 -10.27
C PRO A 404 17.29 13.33 -11.37
N ALA A 405 18.51 13.85 -11.50
CA ALA A 405 19.51 13.29 -12.40
C ALA A 405 20.00 11.92 -11.90
N GLU A 406 20.09 11.76 -10.57
CA GLU A 406 20.52 10.53 -9.91
C GLU A 406 19.68 10.27 -8.65
N ALA A 407 19.34 8.99 -8.40
CA ALA A 407 18.64 8.54 -7.20
C ALA A 407 19.07 7.11 -6.85
N GLU A 408 19.46 6.87 -5.58
CA GLU A 408 19.94 5.58 -5.10
C GLU A 408 19.41 5.28 -3.69
N GLU A 409 19.16 3.98 -3.42
CA GLU A 409 18.86 3.46 -2.09
C GLU A 409 19.91 2.45 -1.66
N TYR A 410 20.49 2.65 -0.50
CA TYR A 410 21.45 1.73 0.12
C TYR A 410 20.83 1.14 1.39
N ARG A 411 21.09 -0.14 1.66
CA ARG A 411 20.59 -0.87 2.84
C ARG A 411 21.76 -1.28 3.73
N ILE A 412 22.05 -0.49 4.74
CA ILE A 412 23.16 -0.68 5.67
C ILE A 412 22.70 -1.62 6.79
N LYS A 413 23.33 -2.78 6.93
CA LYS A 413 22.99 -3.74 8.00
C LYS A 413 23.54 -3.31 9.34
N ILE A 414 22.75 -3.49 10.39
CA ILE A 414 23.17 -3.35 11.79
C ILE A 414 23.47 -4.73 12.33
N LEU A 415 24.68 -4.96 12.86
CA LEU A 415 25.17 -6.27 13.26
C LEU A 415 24.84 -6.62 14.72
N THR A 416 24.53 -5.62 15.53
CA THR A 416 24.17 -5.83 16.95
C THR A 416 22.71 -6.26 17.13
N LYS A 417 22.43 -7.01 18.21
CA LYS A 417 21.08 -7.45 18.58
C LYS A 417 20.17 -6.28 18.97
N ASP A 418 20.72 -5.28 19.64
CA ASP A 418 19.97 -4.06 20.05
C ASP A 418 19.96 -3.02 18.94
N PHE A 419 19.60 -3.45 17.74
CA PHE A 419 19.69 -2.66 16.52
C PHE A 419 18.89 -1.35 16.59
N ARG A 420 17.78 -1.30 17.37
CA ARG A 420 16.94 -0.11 17.48
C ARG A 420 17.64 1.00 18.24
N GLU A 421 18.21 0.70 19.40
CA GLU A 421 18.96 1.66 20.21
C GLU A 421 20.20 2.14 19.45
N TYR A 422 20.92 1.19 18.86
CA TYR A 422 22.12 1.48 18.08
C TYR A 422 21.82 2.37 16.87
N GLY A 423 20.84 2.01 16.07
CA GLY A 423 20.44 2.76 14.86
C GLY A 423 19.95 4.17 15.19
N ASN A 424 19.14 4.33 16.24
CA ASN A 424 18.69 5.66 16.68
C ASN A 424 19.87 6.54 17.17
N ARG A 425 20.87 5.95 17.82
CA ARG A 425 22.08 6.67 18.20
C ARG A 425 22.85 7.15 16.97
N VAL A 426 23.08 6.27 15.96
CA VAL A 426 23.74 6.65 14.69
C VAL A 426 23.03 7.82 14.02
N ILE A 427 21.69 7.77 13.94
CA ILE A 427 20.87 8.84 13.34
C ILE A 427 21.01 10.15 14.13
N SER A 428 20.94 10.10 15.46
CA SER A 428 21.09 11.27 16.32
C SER A 428 22.47 11.92 16.20
N ASP A 429 23.52 11.10 16.18
CA ASP A 429 24.89 11.57 16.03
C ASP A 429 25.15 12.17 14.63
N LEU A 430 24.56 11.57 13.56
CA LEU A 430 24.60 12.13 12.21
C LEU A 430 23.88 13.48 12.16
N GLN A 431 22.73 13.61 12.82
CA GLN A 431 22.01 14.87 12.89
C GLN A 431 22.86 15.96 13.55
N GLN A 432 23.56 15.61 14.63
CA GLN A 432 24.46 16.56 15.31
C GLN A 432 25.66 16.94 14.41
N TYR A 433 26.25 15.98 13.71
CA TYR A 433 27.34 16.20 12.78
C TYR A 433 26.94 17.15 11.64
N ILE A 434 25.77 16.91 11.03
CA ILE A 434 25.24 17.73 9.93
C ILE A 434 24.85 19.13 10.41
N SER A 435 24.30 19.29 11.62
CA SER A 435 23.88 20.60 12.18
C SER A 435 25.02 21.61 12.31
N GLY A 436 26.26 21.15 12.36
CA GLY A 436 27.45 22.01 12.44
C GLY A 436 28.04 22.41 11.07
N ARG A 437 27.41 22.04 9.96
CA ARG A 437 27.92 22.21 8.59
C ARG A 437 27.12 23.23 7.81
N GLU A 438 27.80 24.08 7.05
CA GLU A 438 27.18 25.12 6.21
C GLU A 438 26.69 24.60 4.85
N ASP A 439 27.20 23.44 4.41
CA ASP A 439 26.84 22.82 3.13
C ASP A 439 25.59 21.91 3.22
N TYR A 440 25.05 21.72 4.43
CA TYR A 440 23.81 20.98 4.65
C TYR A 440 22.70 21.82 5.30
N VAL A 441 21.47 21.52 4.92
CA VAL A 441 20.26 22.07 5.55
C VAL A 441 19.34 20.92 5.96
N ILE A 442 19.13 20.77 7.26
CA ILE A 442 18.22 19.75 7.80
C ILE A 442 16.79 20.13 7.42
N ALA A 443 16.02 19.19 6.87
CA ALA A 443 14.63 19.41 6.51
C ALA A 443 13.78 19.69 7.76
N SER A 444 12.80 20.58 7.65
CA SER A 444 11.88 20.92 8.75
C SER A 444 10.84 19.82 8.97
N ASP A 445 10.59 18.99 7.96
CA ASP A 445 9.63 17.89 7.94
C ASP A 445 10.27 16.51 8.22
N ASN A 446 11.22 16.47 9.16
CA ASN A 446 11.89 15.25 9.62
C ASN A 446 11.04 14.48 10.65
N TYR A 447 10.13 13.65 10.20
CA TYR A 447 9.31 12.80 11.07
C TYR A 447 9.90 11.42 11.34
N GLU A 448 10.86 10.98 10.51
CA GLU A 448 11.63 9.75 10.71
C GLU A 448 13.08 9.93 10.27
N GLY A 449 14.02 9.42 11.05
CA GLY A 449 15.43 9.49 10.72
C GLY A 449 15.96 10.92 10.60
N ILE A 450 16.90 11.13 9.67
CA ILE A 450 17.42 12.44 9.29
C ILE A 450 17.39 12.64 7.79
N ARG A 451 16.61 13.62 7.32
CA ARG A 451 16.65 14.15 5.97
C ARG A 451 17.39 15.49 5.96
N ALA A 452 18.38 15.61 5.10
CA ALA A 452 19.13 16.86 4.92
C ALA A 452 19.43 17.14 3.46
N ALA A 453 19.22 18.37 3.02
CA ALA A 453 19.62 18.84 1.70
C ALA A 453 21.12 19.15 1.70
N HIS A 454 21.83 18.74 0.65
CA HIS A 454 23.24 19.08 0.39
C HIS A 454 23.31 20.13 -0.72
N ILE A 455 23.64 21.37 -0.34
CA ILE A 455 23.59 22.54 -1.23
C ILE A 455 24.48 22.38 -2.46
N PRO A 456 25.79 21.98 -2.35
CA PRO A 456 26.68 21.90 -3.50
C PRO A 456 26.23 20.91 -4.57
N SER A 457 25.63 19.78 -4.17
CA SER A 457 25.14 18.73 -5.09
C SER A 457 23.72 19.00 -5.58
N ASP A 458 23.04 20.03 -5.09
CA ASP A 458 21.61 20.22 -5.34
C ASP A 458 20.85 18.90 -5.14
N GLY A 459 21.06 18.28 -3.96
CA GLY A 459 20.58 16.98 -3.64
C GLY A 459 20.21 16.86 -2.17
N TRP A 460 19.80 15.67 -1.77
CA TRP A 460 19.45 15.36 -0.37
C TRP A 460 19.76 13.91 -0.04
N PHE A 461 19.86 13.61 1.24
CA PHE A 461 19.83 12.25 1.74
C PHE A 461 18.78 12.10 2.85
N LEU A 462 18.29 10.86 3.04
CA LEU A 462 17.52 10.43 4.20
C LEU A 462 18.13 9.15 4.74
N LEU A 463 18.64 9.18 5.98
CA LEU A 463 19.03 8.02 6.75
C LEU A 463 17.95 7.75 7.80
N ARG A 464 17.35 6.57 7.77
CA ARG A 464 16.30 6.17 8.72
C ARG A 464 16.52 4.76 9.26
N LEU A 465 15.83 4.40 10.33
CA LEU A 465 15.81 3.04 10.85
C LEU A 465 14.64 2.26 10.24
N SER A 466 14.89 1.03 9.79
CA SER A 466 13.79 0.15 9.39
C SER A 466 12.92 -0.23 10.59
N VAL A 467 11.61 -0.34 10.35
CA VAL A 467 10.65 -0.73 11.39
C VAL A 467 10.81 -2.20 11.78
N HIS A 468 11.15 -3.06 10.83
CA HIS A 468 11.14 -4.52 11.00
C HIS A 468 12.53 -5.13 11.02
N ASP A 469 13.42 -4.67 10.16
CA ASP A 469 14.72 -5.28 9.92
C ASP A 469 15.86 -4.52 10.61
N PRO A 470 16.96 -5.18 10.97
CA PRO A 470 18.15 -4.54 11.53
C PRO A 470 18.96 -3.82 10.44
N ILE A 471 18.36 -2.84 9.79
CA ILE A 471 18.96 -2.05 8.72
C ILE A 471 18.69 -0.54 8.87
N LEU A 472 19.62 0.25 8.35
CA LEU A 472 19.47 1.68 8.10
C LEU A 472 19.36 1.88 6.57
N PRO A 473 18.14 2.07 6.02
CA PRO A 473 17.98 2.54 4.66
C PRO A 473 18.52 3.96 4.52
N LEU A 474 19.36 4.17 3.50
CA LEU A 474 19.91 5.45 3.10
C LEU A 474 19.43 5.75 1.68
N ASN A 475 18.55 6.72 1.54
CA ASN A 475 18.12 7.24 0.25
C ASN A 475 18.91 8.51 -0.06
N ILE A 476 19.41 8.62 -1.30
CA ILE A 476 20.14 9.80 -1.78
C ILE A 476 19.59 10.17 -3.15
N GLU A 477 19.37 11.45 -3.37
CA GLU A 477 18.96 12.00 -4.65
C GLU A 477 19.79 13.25 -4.97
N SER A 478 20.05 13.50 -6.26
CA SER A 478 20.69 14.74 -6.72
C SER A 478 20.16 15.17 -8.08
N ASN A 479 20.03 16.47 -8.27
CA ASN A 479 19.71 17.09 -9.56
C ASN A 479 20.96 17.30 -10.43
N LYS A 480 22.15 16.93 -9.94
CA LYS A 480 23.43 17.02 -10.64
C LYS A 480 24.09 15.65 -10.78
N GLU A 481 24.69 15.39 -11.93
CA GLU A 481 25.54 14.21 -12.14
C GLU A 481 26.71 14.18 -11.14
N GLY A 482 26.99 13.00 -10.56
CA GLY A 482 28.01 12.80 -9.53
C GLY A 482 27.60 13.30 -8.14
N GLY A 483 26.41 13.88 -7.98
CA GLY A 483 25.96 14.42 -6.73
C GLY A 483 25.63 13.35 -5.70
N VAL A 484 25.05 12.23 -6.13
CA VAL A 484 24.79 11.05 -5.26
C VAL A 484 26.10 10.53 -4.69
N GLN A 485 27.14 10.37 -5.51
CA GLN A 485 28.44 9.89 -5.06
C GLN A 485 29.14 10.87 -4.08
N THR A 486 28.95 12.18 -4.28
CA THR A 486 29.47 13.18 -3.35
C THR A 486 28.83 13.05 -1.97
N ILE A 487 27.50 13.03 -1.91
CA ILE A 487 26.75 12.86 -0.66
C ILE A 487 27.06 11.51 0.00
N LEU A 488 27.08 10.42 -0.80
CA LEU A 488 27.40 9.09 -0.32
C LEU A 488 28.78 9.02 0.35
N SER A 489 29.79 9.63 -0.29
CA SER A 489 31.16 9.64 0.24
C SER A 489 31.24 10.34 1.59
N ASP A 490 30.52 11.43 1.77
CA ASP A 490 30.48 12.21 2.99
C ASP A 490 29.73 11.47 4.12
N VAL A 491 28.56 10.94 3.84
CA VAL A 491 27.79 10.12 4.80
C VAL A 491 28.56 8.85 5.18
N LYS A 492 29.20 8.19 4.21
CA LYS A 492 30.01 6.99 4.42
C LYS A 492 31.21 7.27 5.33
N GLU A 493 31.89 8.41 5.18
CA GLU A 493 33.01 8.79 6.03
C GLU A 493 32.58 8.96 7.49
N PHE A 494 31.42 9.56 7.74
CA PHE A 494 30.84 9.63 9.07
C PHE A 494 30.51 8.24 9.62
N LEU A 495 29.88 7.36 8.83
CA LEU A 495 29.44 6.02 9.25
C LEU A 495 30.58 5.06 9.55
N LYS A 496 31.81 5.29 9.06
CA LYS A 496 33.00 4.50 9.40
C LYS A 496 33.36 4.50 10.90
N ASN A 497 32.82 5.45 11.65
CA ASN A 497 33.04 5.53 13.10
C ASN A 497 32.19 4.51 13.89
N TYR A 498 31.39 3.66 13.22
CA TYR A 498 30.46 2.73 13.83
C TYR A 498 30.76 1.29 13.43
N ASP A 499 31.42 0.56 14.33
CA ASP A 499 31.94 -0.81 14.09
C ASP A 499 30.83 -1.87 13.87
N GLU A 500 29.61 -1.61 14.38
CA GLU A 500 28.45 -2.53 14.24
C GLU A 500 27.60 -2.25 12.99
N LEU A 501 28.13 -1.50 12.00
CA LEU A 501 27.51 -1.31 10.71
C LEU A 501 28.26 -2.06 9.60
N ASP A 502 27.53 -2.82 8.79
CA ASP A 502 28.05 -3.39 7.55
C ASP A 502 27.90 -2.37 6.41
N LEU A 503 29.00 -1.68 6.10
CA LEU A 503 29.05 -0.66 5.04
C LEU A 503 29.34 -1.25 3.65
N SER A 504 29.34 -2.55 3.47
CA SER A 504 29.64 -3.20 2.18
C SER A 504 28.66 -2.84 1.05
N ALA A 505 27.45 -2.44 1.41
CA ALA A 505 26.45 -1.94 0.46
C ALA A 505 26.79 -0.55 -0.10
N LEU A 506 27.64 0.23 0.55
CA LEU A 506 28.03 1.58 0.14
C LEU A 506 29.26 1.53 -0.79
N LYS A 507 29.08 1.09 -2.01
CA LYS A 507 30.15 0.96 -3.00
C LYS A 507 30.19 2.15 -3.94
#